data_2d9d6fa705d07dd11b94d5b1e2f52dd9
#
_entry.id   2d9d6fa705d07dd11b94d5b1e2f52dd9
#
_cell.length_a   1.000
_cell.length_b   1.000
_cell.length_c   1.000
_cell.angle_alpha   90.00
_cell.angle_beta   90.00
_cell.angle_gamma   90.00
#
_symmetry.space_group_name_H-M   'P 1'
#
loop_
_entity.id
_entity.type
_entity.pdbx_description
1 polymer ?
#
loop_
_entity_poly.entity_id
_entity_poly.type
_entity_poly.pdbx_seq_one_letter_code
_entity_poly.pdbx_strand_id
1 'polypeptide(L)'
;EFGAVAALVRSMTTSLDDFPHTGVTIYKDSLNKIPGIAISTLDAEKLSRAIKKGPVNVFLKTNCQTIGMKSAPTVIGEIKGSVFPDEIIVVGGHLDSWDVGQGAHDDGAGCIQSMEVLRLFTALGYQPKRTIRCVLFSNEENGLAGGRTYAKLSNEKNEFHLAALESDSGGFSPKGFSFEADTSVFKSYYKHVSKWLPLLESYGLHFEMGGSGADIGPLKSQKGLLIGLRPDSQRYFDFHHTANDKIENVNKRELELGAAAMASLIYLIDKYGIK
;
A
#
# COMPACT_ATOMS: atom_id res chain seq x y z
N GLU A 1 -24.92 -20.06 -9.89
CA GLU A 1 -24.84 -21.01 -11.04
C GLU A 1 -24.70 -22.47 -10.56
N PHE A 2 -23.94 -22.74 -9.49
CA PHE A 2 -23.61 -24.10 -9.04
C PHE A 2 -24.40 -24.56 -7.81
N GLY A 3 -25.44 -23.84 -7.38
CA GLY A 3 -26.30 -24.21 -6.26
C GLY A 3 -25.68 -24.00 -4.87
N ALA A 4 -24.52 -23.31 -4.77
CA ALA A 4 -23.95 -22.97 -3.48
C ALA A 4 -24.82 -21.94 -2.76
N VAL A 5 -24.99 -22.11 -1.44
CA VAL A 5 -25.79 -21.22 -0.58
C VAL A 5 -24.89 -20.30 0.27
N ALA A 6 -23.60 -20.59 0.36
CA ALA A 6 -22.57 -19.79 1.02
C ALA A 6 -21.17 -20.17 0.50
N ALA A 7 -20.18 -19.34 0.77
CA ALA A 7 -18.78 -19.64 0.51
C ALA A 7 -17.95 -19.44 1.80
N LEU A 8 -17.15 -20.45 2.15
CA LEU A 8 -16.14 -20.35 3.20
C LEU A 8 -14.77 -20.28 2.53
N VAL A 9 -14.04 -19.20 2.76
CA VAL A 9 -12.77 -18.94 2.11
C VAL A 9 -11.63 -19.09 3.12
N ARG A 10 -10.73 -20.04 2.86
CA ARG A 10 -9.50 -20.18 3.65
C ARG A 10 -8.63 -18.95 3.49
N SER A 11 -8.13 -18.43 4.59
CA SER A 11 -7.19 -17.30 4.60
C SER A 11 -5.89 -17.59 3.85
N MET A 12 -5.31 -16.55 3.25
CA MET A 12 -4.20 -16.63 2.27
C MET A 12 -2.80 -16.73 2.90
N THR A 13 -2.68 -16.95 4.17
CA THR A 13 -1.36 -17.14 4.80
C THR A 13 -0.86 -18.58 4.69
N THR A 14 0.45 -18.76 4.76
CA THR A 14 1.10 -20.07 4.96
C THR A 14 1.20 -20.42 6.45
N SER A 15 1.01 -19.48 7.34
CA SER A 15 0.92 -19.68 8.79
C SER A 15 -0.28 -20.57 9.13
N LEU A 16 -0.13 -21.41 10.16
CA LEU A 16 -1.23 -22.17 10.75
C LEU A 16 -1.68 -21.46 12.02
N ASP A 17 -2.65 -20.59 11.89
CA ASP A 17 -3.15 -19.73 12.95
C ASP A 17 -4.68 -19.62 12.94
N ASP A 18 -5.19 -18.84 13.88
CA ASP A 18 -6.62 -18.64 14.10
C ASP A 18 -7.08 -17.21 13.71
N PHE A 19 -6.36 -16.57 12.80
CA PHE A 19 -6.66 -15.23 12.31
C PHE A 19 -7.27 -15.25 10.91
N PRO A 20 -8.61 -15.16 10.76
CA PRO A 20 -9.24 -15.02 9.45
C PRO A 20 -8.86 -13.69 8.79
N HIS A 21 -8.58 -13.74 7.49
CA HIS A 21 -8.35 -12.54 6.69
C HIS A 21 -9.67 -11.96 6.20
N THR A 22 -9.99 -10.76 6.63
CA THR A 22 -11.15 -10.02 6.11
C THR A 22 -10.90 -9.49 4.70
N GLY A 23 -11.93 -9.00 4.04
CA GLY A 23 -11.85 -8.44 2.70
C GLY A 23 -13.23 -8.15 2.13
N VAL A 24 -13.27 -7.70 0.89
CA VAL A 24 -14.50 -7.33 0.17
C VAL A 24 -15.07 -8.51 -0.57
N THR A 25 -16.39 -8.75 -0.44
CA THR A 25 -17.12 -9.68 -1.30
C THR A 25 -17.77 -8.90 -2.44
N ILE A 26 -17.29 -9.11 -3.67
CA ILE A 26 -17.86 -8.50 -4.86
C ILE A 26 -18.93 -9.40 -5.45
N TYR A 27 -20.13 -8.86 -5.62
CA TYR A 27 -21.25 -9.57 -6.22
C TYR A 27 -21.50 -9.12 -7.66
N LYS A 28 -21.83 -10.06 -8.51
CA LYS A 28 -22.35 -9.76 -9.84
C LYS A 28 -23.86 -9.52 -9.74
N ASP A 29 -24.35 -8.39 -10.24
CA ASP A 29 -25.75 -7.96 -10.09
C ASP A 29 -26.77 -8.97 -10.65
N SER A 30 -26.38 -9.77 -11.65
CA SER A 30 -27.23 -10.80 -12.26
C SER A 30 -27.37 -12.09 -11.45
N LEU A 31 -26.70 -12.22 -10.31
CA LEU A 31 -26.68 -13.44 -9.50
C LEU A 31 -27.26 -13.19 -8.10
N ASN A 32 -27.86 -14.22 -7.53
CA ASN A 32 -28.28 -14.18 -6.13
C ASN A 32 -27.05 -14.01 -5.23
N LYS A 33 -27.13 -13.05 -4.30
CA LYS A 33 -26.08 -12.80 -3.32
C LYS A 33 -26.11 -13.90 -2.26
N ILE A 34 -24.98 -14.59 -2.08
CA ILE A 34 -24.78 -15.57 -1.03
C ILE A 34 -23.73 -15.06 -0.05
N PRO A 35 -23.80 -15.39 1.26
CA PRO A 35 -22.77 -14.98 2.20
C PRO A 35 -21.39 -15.55 1.85
N GLY A 36 -20.34 -14.72 1.90
CA GLY A 36 -18.95 -15.11 1.83
C GLY A 36 -18.28 -14.81 3.17
N ILE A 37 -17.57 -15.77 3.74
CA ILE A 37 -16.93 -15.66 5.05
C ILE A 37 -15.51 -16.20 4.96
N ALA A 38 -14.53 -15.41 5.42
CA ALA A 38 -13.17 -15.88 5.62
C ALA A 38 -13.10 -16.75 6.88
N ILE A 39 -12.35 -17.83 6.81
CA ILE A 39 -12.03 -18.70 7.95
C ILE A 39 -10.52 -18.81 8.10
N SER A 40 -10.06 -19.01 9.33
CA SER A 40 -8.65 -19.20 9.63
C SER A 40 -8.06 -20.42 8.92
N THR A 41 -6.75 -20.50 8.85
CA THR A 41 -6.07 -21.69 8.30
C THR A 41 -6.31 -22.92 9.16
N LEU A 42 -6.33 -22.76 10.50
CA LEU A 42 -6.64 -23.86 11.43
C LEU A 42 -8.07 -24.36 11.27
N ASP A 43 -9.03 -23.47 11.10
CA ASP A 43 -10.44 -23.87 10.92
C ASP A 43 -10.66 -24.52 9.55
N ALA A 44 -10.00 -24.04 8.51
CA ALA A 44 -10.01 -24.68 7.20
C ALA A 44 -9.46 -26.12 7.26
N GLU A 45 -8.38 -26.33 8.00
CA GLU A 45 -7.82 -27.68 8.24
C GLU A 45 -8.76 -28.57 9.05
N LYS A 46 -9.40 -28.04 10.11
CA LYS A 46 -10.40 -28.78 10.90
C LYS A 46 -11.57 -29.18 10.01
N LEU A 47 -12.11 -28.25 9.23
CA LEU A 47 -13.21 -28.48 8.31
C LEU A 47 -12.87 -29.52 7.24
N SER A 48 -11.69 -29.39 6.62
CA SER A 48 -11.20 -30.35 5.61
C SER A 48 -11.10 -31.77 6.17
N ARG A 49 -10.60 -31.91 7.40
CA ARG A 49 -10.53 -33.23 8.07
C ARG A 49 -11.89 -33.78 8.44
N ALA A 50 -12.82 -32.91 8.84
CA ALA A 50 -14.18 -33.36 9.19
C ALA A 50 -14.95 -33.84 7.96
N ILE A 51 -14.87 -33.12 6.85
CA ILE A 51 -15.56 -33.52 5.58
C ILE A 51 -15.08 -34.87 5.06
N LYS A 52 -13.81 -35.21 5.25
CA LYS A 52 -13.28 -36.54 4.87
C LYS A 52 -13.87 -37.69 5.66
N LYS A 53 -14.45 -37.40 6.83
CA LYS A 53 -15.07 -38.42 7.71
C LYS A 53 -16.58 -38.57 7.47
N GLY A 54 -17.21 -37.61 6.80
CA GLY A 54 -18.65 -37.64 6.51
C GLY A 54 -19.24 -36.25 6.28
N PRO A 55 -20.56 -36.15 6.07
CA PRO A 55 -21.25 -34.86 5.89
C PRO A 55 -21.05 -33.93 7.10
N VAL A 56 -20.82 -32.66 6.82
CA VAL A 56 -20.65 -31.60 7.82
C VAL A 56 -21.71 -30.54 7.60
N ASN A 57 -22.43 -30.18 8.64
CA ASN A 57 -23.35 -29.05 8.64
C ASN A 57 -22.69 -27.88 9.35
N VAL A 58 -22.73 -26.69 8.74
CA VAL A 58 -22.23 -25.43 9.31
C VAL A 58 -23.40 -24.45 9.47
N PHE A 59 -23.39 -23.69 10.55
CA PHE A 59 -24.30 -22.57 10.76
C PHE A 59 -23.58 -21.28 10.49
N LEU A 60 -24.13 -20.45 9.59
CA LEU A 60 -23.58 -19.14 9.24
C LEU A 60 -24.57 -18.05 9.60
N LYS A 61 -24.06 -16.97 10.22
CA LYS A 61 -24.82 -15.77 10.51
C LYS A 61 -23.96 -14.56 10.19
N THR A 62 -24.43 -13.68 9.31
CA THR A 62 -23.78 -12.42 8.96
C THR A 62 -24.73 -11.25 9.25
N ASN A 63 -24.19 -10.13 9.70
CA ASN A 63 -24.92 -8.88 9.97
C ASN A 63 -24.33 -7.70 9.17
N CYS A 64 -23.66 -7.99 8.04
CA CYS A 64 -23.02 -6.97 7.22
C CYS A 64 -24.05 -5.98 6.65
N GLN A 65 -23.74 -4.69 6.74
CA GLN A 65 -24.61 -3.61 6.26
C GLN A 65 -23.76 -2.57 5.54
N THR A 66 -24.30 -2.02 4.46
CA THR A 66 -23.73 -0.82 3.83
C THR A 66 -24.43 0.40 4.42
N ILE A 67 -23.72 1.18 5.24
CA ILE A 67 -24.28 2.32 5.96
C ILE A 67 -24.16 3.66 5.21
N GLY A 68 -23.73 3.63 3.95
CA GLY A 68 -23.60 4.79 3.08
C GLY A 68 -22.28 5.56 3.24
N MET A 69 -22.14 6.61 2.44
CA MET A 69 -20.92 7.42 2.37
C MET A 69 -20.72 8.25 3.65
N LYS A 70 -19.46 8.28 4.09
CA LYS A 70 -19.00 9.15 5.17
C LYS A 70 -17.79 9.96 4.69
N SER A 71 -17.64 11.18 5.20
CA SER A 71 -16.48 12.02 4.91
C SER A 71 -15.31 11.62 5.79
N ALA A 72 -14.15 11.41 5.18
CA ALA A 72 -12.89 11.19 5.86
C ALA A 72 -11.81 12.09 5.25
N PRO A 73 -10.91 12.69 6.04
CA PRO A 73 -9.87 13.57 5.53
C PRO A 73 -8.67 12.77 5.02
N THR A 74 -8.09 13.20 3.89
CA THR A 74 -6.71 12.88 3.51
C THR A 74 -5.80 13.95 4.12
N VAL A 75 -4.70 13.54 4.76
CA VAL A 75 -3.76 14.45 5.42
C VAL A 75 -2.58 14.73 4.50
N ILE A 76 -2.21 16.01 4.39
CA ILE A 76 -1.12 16.46 3.52
C ILE A 76 -0.16 17.34 4.33
N GLY A 77 1.15 17.02 4.23
CA GLY A 77 2.24 17.85 4.73
C GLY A 77 3.31 17.98 3.66
N GLU A 78 4.01 19.13 3.57
CA GLU A 78 5.04 19.30 2.55
C GLU A 78 6.23 20.15 3.00
N ILE A 79 7.38 19.86 2.39
CA ILE A 79 8.54 20.75 2.39
C ILE A 79 8.61 21.39 1.01
N LYS A 80 8.41 22.71 0.94
CA LYS A 80 8.39 23.45 -0.32
C LYS A 80 9.76 23.45 -1.00
N GLY A 81 9.78 23.18 -2.29
CA GLY A 81 10.98 23.20 -3.11
C GLY A 81 11.57 24.60 -3.28
N SER A 82 12.91 24.68 -3.34
CA SER A 82 13.64 25.94 -3.44
C SER A 82 13.95 26.36 -4.89
N VAL A 83 13.95 25.40 -5.85
CA VAL A 83 14.35 25.65 -7.24
C VAL A 83 13.19 25.35 -8.20
N PHE A 84 12.53 24.24 -8.02
CA PHE A 84 11.41 23.75 -8.83
C PHE A 84 10.18 23.47 -7.94
N PRO A 85 9.60 24.51 -7.29
CA PRO A 85 8.53 24.34 -6.31
C PRO A 85 7.24 23.71 -6.88
N ASP A 86 7.05 23.80 -8.19
CA ASP A 86 5.87 23.28 -8.88
C ASP A 86 6.06 21.82 -9.38
N GLU A 87 7.27 21.28 -9.27
CA GLU A 87 7.52 19.85 -9.44
C GLU A 87 7.36 19.14 -8.09
N ILE A 88 6.35 18.30 -7.97
CA ILE A 88 6.02 17.64 -6.71
C ILE A 88 6.54 16.20 -6.72
N ILE A 89 7.14 15.79 -5.61
CA ILE A 89 7.50 14.41 -5.32
C ILE A 89 6.65 13.98 -4.12
N VAL A 90 5.75 13.01 -4.33
CA VAL A 90 4.91 12.46 -3.26
C VAL A 90 5.58 11.28 -2.59
N VAL A 91 5.42 11.18 -1.28
CA VAL A 91 5.55 9.96 -0.49
C VAL A 91 4.24 9.72 0.24
N GLY A 92 3.74 8.49 0.29
CA GLY A 92 2.41 8.23 0.84
C GLY A 92 2.18 6.81 1.31
N GLY A 93 1.05 6.65 1.95
CA GLY A 93 0.41 5.44 2.42
C GLY A 93 -1.01 5.78 2.82
N HIS A 94 -1.82 4.81 3.27
CA HIS A 94 -3.22 5.07 3.62
C HIS A 94 -3.49 5.02 5.12
N LEU A 95 -4.48 5.81 5.56
CA LEU A 95 -4.83 5.99 6.97
C LEU A 95 -5.89 4.99 7.47
N ASP A 96 -6.70 4.49 6.57
CA ASP A 96 -7.72 3.51 6.91
C ASP A 96 -7.13 2.10 7.00
N SER A 97 -7.82 1.22 7.68
CA SER A 97 -7.48 -0.18 7.83
C SER A 97 -8.75 -0.99 8.05
N TRP A 98 -8.67 -2.30 7.95
CA TRP A 98 -9.76 -3.17 8.35
C TRP A 98 -9.96 -3.16 9.87
N ASP A 99 -11.22 -3.12 10.30
CA ASP A 99 -11.65 -2.96 11.71
C ASP A 99 -11.34 -4.17 12.62
N VAL A 100 -10.87 -5.27 12.06
CA VAL A 100 -10.48 -6.47 12.80
C VAL A 100 -9.12 -6.34 13.49
N GLY A 101 -8.23 -5.45 13.01
CA GLY A 101 -6.88 -5.21 13.50
C GLY A 101 -6.64 -3.75 13.88
N GLN A 102 -5.37 -3.40 14.05
CA GLN A 102 -4.93 -2.02 14.29
C GLN A 102 -4.42 -1.33 13.01
N GLY A 103 -4.25 -2.08 11.91
CA GLY A 103 -3.66 -1.56 10.69
C GLY A 103 -2.19 -1.14 10.85
N ALA A 104 -1.40 -1.92 11.60
CA ALA A 104 -0.04 -1.52 11.91
C ALA A 104 0.92 -1.76 10.75
N HIS A 105 0.75 -2.86 10.02
CA HIS A 105 1.45 -3.12 8.77
C HIS A 105 0.69 -2.57 7.56
N ASP A 106 -0.64 -2.58 7.61
CA ASP A 106 -1.56 -2.24 6.53
C ASP A 106 -2.53 -1.13 6.98
N ASP A 107 -2.20 0.21 6.90
CA ASP A 107 -0.93 0.73 6.40
C ASP A 107 -0.34 1.82 7.32
N GLY A 108 -0.42 1.61 8.63
CA GLY A 108 0.25 2.47 9.61
C GLY A 108 1.77 2.56 9.36
N ALA A 109 2.38 1.46 8.88
CA ALA A 109 3.80 1.42 8.56
C ALA A 109 4.16 2.37 7.42
N GLY A 110 3.43 2.36 6.31
CA GLY A 110 3.68 3.25 5.19
C GLY A 110 3.40 4.71 5.51
N CYS A 111 2.35 4.98 6.29
CA CYS A 111 2.09 6.32 6.82
C CYS A 111 3.27 6.86 7.63
N ILE A 112 3.79 6.09 8.59
CA ILE A 112 4.91 6.50 9.44
C ILE A 112 6.20 6.66 8.61
N GLN A 113 6.50 5.73 7.70
CA GLN A 113 7.65 5.83 6.82
C GLN A 113 7.61 7.09 5.96
N SER A 114 6.44 7.43 5.42
CA SER A 114 6.25 8.63 4.60
C SER A 114 6.42 9.92 5.39
N MET A 115 5.90 10.01 6.60
CA MET A 115 6.15 11.14 7.50
C MET A 115 7.63 11.24 7.90
N GLU A 116 8.28 10.10 8.13
CA GLU A 116 9.69 10.04 8.53
C GLU A 116 10.62 10.55 7.43
N VAL A 117 10.28 10.38 6.14
CA VAL A 117 11.03 10.99 5.03
C VAL A 117 11.12 12.52 5.20
N LEU A 118 10.00 13.18 5.49
CA LEU A 118 9.99 14.64 5.68
C LEU A 118 10.76 15.04 6.95
N ARG A 119 10.58 14.26 8.04
CA ARG A 119 11.31 14.50 9.30
C ARG A 119 12.82 14.37 9.10
N LEU A 120 13.29 13.35 8.36
CA LEU A 120 14.72 13.14 8.07
C LEU A 120 15.30 14.30 7.28
N PHE A 121 14.63 14.77 6.24
CA PHE A 121 15.10 15.92 5.46
C PHE A 121 15.19 17.19 6.31
N THR A 122 14.18 17.42 7.14
CA THR A 122 14.19 18.55 8.08
C THR A 122 15.33 18.44 9.11
N ALA A 123 15.51 17.27 9.72
CA ALA A 123 16.55 17.03 10.72
C ALA A 123 17.98 17.15 10.15
N LEU A 124 18.15 16.77 8.88
CA LEU A 124 19.44 16.90 8.18
C LEU A 124 19.69 18.31 7.63
N GLY A 125 18.76 19.25 7.79
CA GLY A 125 18.85 20.59 7.21
C GLY A 125 18.85 20.57 5.67
N TYR A 126 18.33 19.50 5.06
CA TYR A 126 18.27 19.39 3.61
C TYR A 126 17.16 20.27 3.05
N GLN A 127 17.56 21.22 2.20
CA GLN A 127 16.63 22.07 1.46
C GLN A 127 16.37 21.46 0.09
N PRO A 128 15.20 20.85 -0.15
CA PRO A 128 14.91 20.19 -1.42
C PRO A 128 14.80 21.21 -2.56
N LYS A 129 15.15 20.79 -3.76
CA LYS A 129 14.94 21.58 -4.99
C LYS A 129 13.47 21.57 -5.40
N ARG A 130 12.80 20.44 -5.22
CA ARG A 130 11.39 20.18 -5.56
C ARG A 130 10.55 20.09 -4.30
N THR A 131 9.26 20.31 -4.42
CA THR A 131 8.35 20.14 -3.30
C THR A 131 8.23 18.64 -2.96
N ILE A 132 8.57 18.27 -1.73
CA ILE A 132 8.37 16.90 -1.22
C ILE A 132 7.13 16.91 -0.37
N ARG A 133 6.14 16.14 -0.78
CA ARG A 133 4.81 16.09 -0.17
C ARG A 133 4.52 14.70 0.39
N CYS A 134 4.23 14.64 1.68
CA CYS A 134 3.65 13.46 2.31
C CYS A 134 2.13 13.53 2.16
N VAL A 135 1.52 12.45 1.68
CA VAL A 135 0.07 12.32 1.54
C VAL A 135 -0.36 11.04 2.23
N LEU A 136 -1.20 11.18 3.27
CA LEU A 136 -1.79 10.05 3.96
C LEU A 136 -3.24 9.93 3.45
N PHE A 137 -3.45 8.95 2.59
CA PHE A 137 -4.71 8.75 1.88
C PHE A 137 -5.77 8.15 2.78
N SER A 138 -7.03 8.33 2.45
CA SER A 138 -8.15 7.70 3.15
C SER A 138 -9.00 6.87 2.20
N ASN A 139 -9.58 5.79 2.73
CA ASN A 139 -10.47 4.87 2.00
C ASN A 139 -9.74 4.10 0.87
N GLU A 140 -8.53 3.64 1.11
CA GLU A 140 -7.85 2.72 0.21
C GLU A 140 -8.60 1.39 0.15
N GLU A 141 -8.80 0.77 1.30
CA GLU A 141 -9.37 -0.55 1.54
C GLU A 141 -10.76 -0.77 0.91
N ASN A 142 -11.54 0.29 0.80
CA ASN A 142 -12.94 0.23 0.37
C ASN A 142 -13.23 1.09 -0.86
N GLY A 143 -12.24 1.36 -1.71
CA GLY A 143 -12.49 1.94 -3.02
C GLY A 143 -11.64 3.12 -3.46
N LEU A 144 -10.49 3.40 -2.81
CA LEU A 144 -9.51 4.39 -3.25
C LEU A 144 -10.05 5.82 -3.36
N ALA A 145 -11.01 6.22 -2.51
CA ALA A 145 -11.65 7.53 -2.64
C ALA A 145 -10.66 8.67 -2.38
N GLY A 146 -9.72 8.49 -1.43
CA GLY A 146 -8.66 9.44 -1.13
C GLY A 146 -7.71 9.67 -2.31
N GLY A 147 -7.13 8.61 -2.84
CA GLY A 147 -6.20 8.66 -3.97
C GLY A 147 -6.85 9.25 -5.23
N ARG A 148 -8.07 8.82 -5.56
CA ARG A 148 -8.83 9.35 -6.70
C ARG A 148 -9.18 10.84 -6.53
N THR A 149 -9.59 11.25 -5.33
CA THR A 149 -9.92 12.64 -5.04
C THR A 149 -8.68 13.51 -5.09
N TYR A 150 -7.57 13.04 -4.52
CA TYR A 150 -6.29 13.73 -4.58
C TYR A 150 -5.84 13.96 -6.03
N ALA A 151 -5.83 12.94 -6.86
CA ALA A 151 -5.44 13.06 -8.26
C ALA A 151 -6.40 13.99 -9.05
N LYS A 152 -7.70 13.92 -8.80
CA LYS A 152 -8.68 14.81 -9.41
C LYS A 152 -8.41 16.28 -9.08
N LEU A 153 -8.28 16.60 -7.77
CA LEU A 153 -8.02 17.98 -7.32
C LEU A 153 -6.66 18.50 -7.79
N SER A 154 -5.66 17.63 -7.85
CA SER A 154 -4.34 17.94 -8.40
C SER A 154 -4.43 18.32 -9.89
N ASN A 155 -5.16 17.55 -10.68
CA ASN A 155 -5.38 17.86 -12.10
C ASN A 155 -6.15 19.18 -12.29
N GLU A 156 -7.15 19.43 -11.47
CA GLU A 156 -7.92 20.71 -11.50
C GLU A 156 -7.04 21.91 -11.18
N LYS A 157 -6.03 21.75 -10.32
CA LYS A 157 -5.04 22.78 -9.96
C LYS A 157 -3.86 22.84 -10.93
N ASN A 158 -3.82 21.98 -11.94
CA ASN A 158 -2.68 21.82 -12.85
C ASN A 158 -1.36 21.54 -12.11
N GLU A 159 -1.40 20.83 -10.99
CA GLU A 159 -0.20 20.35 -10.31
C GLU A 159 0.47 19.25 -11.14
N PHE A 160 1.81 19.20 -11.08
CA PHE A 160 2.60 18.18 -11.75
C PHE A 160 3.38 17.34 -10.72
N HIS A 161 3.09 16.06 -10.67
CA HIS A 161 3.83 15.11 -9.85
C HIS A 161 4.93 14.46 -10.69
N LEU A 162 6.17 14.90 -10.45
CA LEU A 162 7.36 14.34 -11.10
C LEU A 162 7.52 12.86 -10.74
N ALA A 163 7.31 12.54 -9.47
CA ALA A 163 7.30 11.17 -8.95
C ALA A 163 6.31 11.03 -7.78
N ALA A 164 5.82 9.82 -7.57
CA ALA A 164 5.06 9.45 -6.38
C ALA A 164 5.55 8.08 -5.91
N LEU A 165 5.82 7.94 -4.61
CA LEU A 165 6.25 6.71 -3.96
C LEU A 165 5.25 6.35 -2.88
N GLU A 166 4.74 5.12 -2.92
CA GLU A 166 3.83 4.56 -1.93
C GLU A 166 4.49 3.38 -1.22
N SER A 167 4.28 3.32 0.07
CA SER A 167 4.63 2.18 0.92
C SER A 167 3.34 1.58 1.44
N ASP A 168 3.00 0.38 0.96
CA ASP A 168 1.76 -0.32 1.26
C ASP A 168 1.99 -1.85 1.08
N SER A 169 2.93 -2.37 1.86
CA SER A 169 3.25 -3.81 1.87
C SER A 169 3.88 -4.22 3.20
N GLY A 170 3.58 -3.45 4.26
CA GLY A 170 4.04 -3.66 5.61
C GLY A 170 5.39 -3.06 5.96
N GLY A 171 5.65 -2.95 7.26
CA GLY A 171 6.86 -2.36 7.83
C GLY A 171 8.04 -3.33 7.93
N PHE A 172 8.24 -4.21 6.95
CA PHE A 172 9.34 -5.17 6.93
C PHE A 172 10.62 -4.60 6.32
N SER A 173 11.72 -5.34 6.42
CA SER A 173 13.02 -4.95 5.86
C SER A 173 12.89 -4.60 4.37
N PRO A 174 13.32 -3.41 3.93
CA PRO A 174 13.24 -3.02 2.53
C PRO A 174 14.13 -3.90 1.65
N LYS A 175 13.62 -4.32 0.50
CA LYS A 175 14.36 -5.09 -0.52
C LYS A 175 14.56 -4.29 -1.80
N GLY A 176 13.81 -3.23 -2.03
CA GLY A 176 13.95 -2.44 -3.23
C GLY A 176 12.74 -1.59 -3.57
N PHE A 177 12.65 -1.28 -4.86
CA PHE A 177 11.58 -0.46 -5.40
C PHE A 177 11.09 -1.01 -6.73
N SER A 178 9.78 -0.96 -6.93
CA SER A 178 9.17 -1.19 -8.23
C SER A 178 8.78 0.12 -8.88
N PHE A 179 8.83 0.15 -10.22
CA PHE A 179 8.60 1.36 -10.99
C PHE A 179 7.60 1.13 -12.09
N GLU A 180 6.68 2.08 -12.24
CA GLU A 180 5.80 2.18 -13.40
C GLU A 180 5.56 3.63 -13.80
N ALA A 181 5.07 3.86 -14.99
CA ALA A 181 4.62 5.16 -15.50
C ALA A 181 3.72 4.93 -16.73
N ASP A 182 3.26 6.01 -17.33
CA ASP A 182 2.69 5.95 -18.67
C ASP A 182 3.69 5.34 -19.67
N THR A 183 3.22 4.48 -20.57
CA THR A 183 4.07 3.74 -21.50
C THR A 183 4.92 4.63 -22.41
N SER A 184 4.46 5.86 -22.67
CA SER A 184 5.19 6.85 -23.51
C SER A 184 6.47 7.37 -22.85
N VAL A 185 6.59 7.34 -21.52
CA VAL A 185 7.72 7.91 -20.76
C VAL A 185 8.48 6.85 -19.95
N PHE A 186 7.88 5.74 -19.62
CA PHE A 186 8.41 4.75 -18.69
C PHE A 186 9.84 4.28 -19.03
N LYS A 187 10.08 3.89 -20.30
CA LYS A 187 11.40 3.40 -20.73
C LYS A 187 12.52 4.41 -20.48
N SER A 188 12.24 5.69 -20.71
CA SER A 188 13.21 6.77 -20.47
C SER A 188 13.49 6.94 -18.99
N TYR A 189 12.42 7.01 -18.15
CA TYR A 189 12.55 7.20 -16.73
C TYR A 189 13.25 6.01 -16.05
N TYR A 190 12.83 4.79 -16.36
CA TYR A 190 13.45 3.59 -15.81
C TYR A 190 14.94 3.47 -16.16
N LYS A 191 15.30 3.78 -17.41
CA LYS A 191 16.71 3.85 -17.84
C LYS A 191 17.49 4.90 -17.04
N HIS A 192 16.88 6.02 -16.69
CA HIS A 192 17.53 7.06 -15.91
C HIS A 192 17.75 6.63 -14.46
N VAL A 193 16.67 6.19 -13.79
CA VAL A 193 16.74 5.80 -12.37
C VAL A 193 17.62 4.57 -12.14
N SER A 194 17.67 3.64 -13.10
CA SER A 194 18.51 2.44 -13.02
C SER A 194 20.01 2.74 -12.89
N LYS A 195 20.46 3.95 -13.27
CA LYS A 195 21.84 4.39 -13.06
C LYS A 195 22.19 4.58 -11.60
N TRP A 196 21.18 4.71 -10.73
CA TRP A 196 21.39 4.88 -9.28
C TRP A 196 21.45 3.57 -8.53
N LEU A 197 21.12 2.44 -9.18
CA LEU A 197 21.14 1.14 -8.54
C LEU A 197 22.49 0.84 -7.84
N PRO A 198 23.68 1.11 -8.42
CA PRO A 198 24.95 0.88 -7.75
C PRO A 198 25.13 1.66 -6.43
N LEU A 199 24.37 2.73 -6.23
CA LEU A 199 24.40 3.50 -4.96
C LEU A 199 23.56 2.84 -3.87
N LEU A 200 22.62 1.98 -4.23
CA LEU A 200 21.61 1.40 -3.34
C LEU A 200 21.77 -0.11 -3.16
N GLU A 201 22.32 -0.83 -4.15
CA GLU A 201 22.48 -2.29 -4.11
C GLU A 201 23.37 -2.79 -2.98
N SER A 202 24.35 -1.99 -2.54
CA SER A 202 25.20 -2.31 -1.38
C SER A 202 24.41 -2.34 -0.05
N TYR A 203 23.21 -1.75 -0.03
CA TYR A 203 22.27 -1.81 1.09
C TYR A 203 21.20 -2.90 0.92
N GLY A 204 21.37 -3.79 -0.07
CA GLY A 204 20.43 -4.87 -0.36
C GLY A 204 19.18 -4.43 -1.11
N LEU A 205 19.17 -3.23 -1.68
CA LEU A 205 18.03 -2.71 -2.44
C LEU A 205 18.18 -3.01 -3.92
N HIS A 206 17.12 -3.48 -4.55
CA HIS A 206 17.04 -3.77 -5.98
C HIS A 206 15.94 -2.94 -6.66
N PHE A 207 15.96 -2.90 -7.99
CA PHE A 207 14.97 -2.23 -8.81
C PHE A 207 14.24 -3.22 -9.71
N GLU A 208 12.93 -3.11 -9.76
CA GLU A 208 12.10 -3.94 -10.62
C GLU A 208 11.07 -3.11 -11.39
N MET A 209 10.58 -3.67 -12.50
CA MET A 209 9.50 -3.06 -13.28
C MET A 209 8.16 -3.67 -12.84
N GLY A 210 7.15 -2.84 -12.71
CA GLY A 210 5.80 -3.26 -12.35
C GLY A 210 5.24 -2.45 -11.20
N GLY A 211 4.01 -2.67 -10.85
CA GLY A 211 3.15 -1.99 -9.88
C GLY A 211 3.78 -1.00 -8.90
N SER A 212 3.11 0.08 -8.65
CA SER A 212 3.58 1.10 -7.69
C SER A 212 2.83 1.02 -6.37
N GLY A 213 1.67 1.60 -6.33
CA GLY A 213 0.73 1.62 -5.23
C GLY A 213 -0.66 1.99 -5.72
N ALA A 214 -1.67 1.63 -4.96
CA ALA A 214 -3.06 1.79 -5.37
C ALA A 214 -3.51 3.25 -5.32
N ASP A 215 -3.14 3.98 -4.27
CA ASP A 215 -3.53 5.38 -4.06
C ASP A 215 -2.85 6.35 -5.02
N ILE A 216 -1.60 6.11 -5.39
CA ILE A 216 -0.87 6.94 -6.35
C ILE A 216 -1.15 6.56 -7.80
N GLY A 217 -1.73 5.39 -8.06
CA GLY A 217 -2.08 4.91 -9.39
C GLY A 217 -2.85 5.93 -10.24
N PRO A 218 -3.85 6.66 -9.72
CA PRO A 218 -4.58 7.69 -10.46
C PRO A 218 -3.72 8.85 -10.99
N LEU A 219 -2.53 9.11 -10.41
CA LEU A 219 -1.57 10.11 -10.88
C LEU A 219 -0.86 9.73 -12.19
N LYS A 220 -1.00 8.49 -12.65
CA LYS A 220 -0.37 7.99 -13.89
C LYS A 220 -0.69 8.85 -15.12
N SER A 221 -1.88 9.47 -15.14
CA SER A 221 -2.31 10.39 -16.20
C SER A 221 -1.42 11.64 -16.34
N GLN A 222 -0.72 12.04 -15.30
CA GLN A 222 0.23 13.17 -15.29
C GLN A 222 1.60 12.79 -15.86
N LYS A 223 1.83 11.51 -16.18
CA LYS A 223 3.09 10.99 -16.77
C LYS A 223 4.32 11.18 -15.87
N GLY A 224 4.14 11.26 -14.57
CA GLY A 224 5.23 11.14 -13.59
C GLY A 224 5.65 9.68 -13.39
N LEU A 225 6.72 9.47 -12.61
CA LEU A 225 7.20 8.16 -12.21
C LEU A 225 6.46 7.69 -10.96
N LEU A 226 5.80 6.54 -11.02
CA LEU A 226 5.15 5.92 -9.89
C LEU A 226 6.03 4.79 -9.34
N ILE A 227 6.13 4.72 -8.01
CA ILE A 227 7.12 3.88 -7.31
C ILE A 227 6.43 3.18 -6.16
N GLY A 228 6.68 1.88 -6.00
CA GLY A 228 6.30 1.12 -4.80
C GLY A 228 7.54 0.76 -3.98
N LEU A 229 7.49 0.97 -2.66
CA LEU A 229 8.47 0.35 -1.78
C LEU A 229 8.21 -1.16 -1.76
N ARG A 230 9.28 -1.96 -1.90
CA ARG A 230 9.20 -3.43 -1.85
C ARG A 230 9.95 -3.94 -0.63
N PRO A 231 9.25 -4.25 0.46
CA PRO A 231 9.85 -4.90 1.62
C PRO A 231 9.96 -6.42 1.42
N ASP A 232 10.51 -7.10 2.41
CA ASP A 232 10.50 -8.55 2.51
C ASP A 232 9.07 -9.03 2.81
N SER A 233 8.36 -9.45 1.77
CA SER A 233 6.94 -9.76 1.84
C SER A 233 6.59 -11.16 2.37
N GLN A 234 7.59 -11.97 2.80
CA GLN A 234 7.35 -13.36 3.22
C GLN A 234 6.33 -13.48 4.37
N ARG A 235 6.34 -12.49 5.28
CA ARG A 235 5.46 -12.47 6.46
C ARG A 235 4.21 -11.60 6.28
N TYR A 236 4.07 -10.87 5.16
CA TYR A 236 2.99 -9.89 5.01
C TYR A 236 1.61 -10.51 5.22
N PHE A 237 1.36 -11.66 4.59
CA PHE A 237 0.09 -12.38 4.74
C PHE A 237 -0.11 -13.10 6.09
N ASP A 238 0.85 -13.03 7.01
CA ASP A 238 0.62 -13.46 8.40
C ASP A 238 -0.13 -12.36 9.21
N PHE A 239 -0.19 -11.13 8.68
CA PHE A 239 -0.78 -9.97 9.34
C PHE A 239 -1.90 -9.32 8.51
N HIS A 240 -1.71 -9.20 7.20
CA HIS A 240 -2.57 -8.49 6.25
C HIS A 240 -4.05 -8.83 6.46
N HIS A 241 -4.86 -7.79 6.71
CA HIS A 241 -6.31 -7.88 6.91
C HIS A 241 -6.76 -8.79 8.06
N THR A 242 -5.98 -8.91 9.12
CA THR A 242 -6.29 -9.78 10.25
C THR A 242 -6.25 -9.06 11.60
N ALA A 243 -6.84 -9.71 12.62
CA ALA A 243 -6.71 -9.26 14.01
C ALA A 243 -5.28 -9.35 14.55
N ASN A 244 -4.34 -9.93 13.79
CA ASN A 244 -2.93 -10.00 14.14
C ASN A 244 -2.12 -8.81 13.61
N ASP A 245 -2.72 -7.94 12.80
CA ASP A 245 -2.07 -6.70 12.36
C ASP A 245 -2.09 -5.65 13.47
N LYS A 246 -1.06 -5.75 14.33
CA LYS A 246 -0.90 -4.96 15.57
C LYS A 246 0.49 -4.38 15.66
N ILE A 247 0.62 -3.29 16.40
CA ILE A 247 1.89 -2.57 16.59
C ILE A 247 3.00 -3.46 17.18
N GLU A 248 2.65 -4.44 18.03
CA GLU A 248 3.60 -5.36 18.63
C GLU A 248 4.31 -6.25 17.60
N ASN A 249 3.75 -6.41 16.43
CA ASN A 249 4.30 -7.20 15.34
C ASN A 249 5.18 -6.38 14.38
N VAL A 250 5.22 -5.06 14.54
CA VAL A 250 6.07 -4.19 13.74
C VAL A 250 7.47 -4.09 14.36
N ASN A 251 8.47 -4.46 13.59
CA ASN A 251 9.85 -4.31 14.00
C ASN A 251 10.33 -2.87 13.75
N LYS A 252 10.67 -2.16 14.84
CA LYS A 252 11.12 -0.77 14.76
C LYS A 252 12.28 -0.57 13.79
N ARG A 253 13.28 -1.47 13.82
CA ARG A 253 14.47 -1.33 12.96
C ARG A 253 14.15 -1.54 11.49
N GLU A 254 13.29 -2.50 11.16
CA GLU A 254 12.82 -2.75 9.79
C GLU A 254 12.04 -1.54 9.26
N LEU A 255 11.15 -0.98 10.08
CA LEU A 255 10.38 0.22 9.77
C LEU A 255 11.28 1.44 9.47
N GLU A 256 12.29 1.68 10.32
CA GLU A 256 13.28 2.75 10.14
C GLU A 256 14.10 2.57 8.86
N LEU A 257 14.49 1.34 8.51
CA LEU A 257 15.21 1.04 7.29
C LEU A 257 14.35 1.30 6.04
N GLY A 258 13.04 1.01 6.09
CA GLY A 258 12.10 1.35 5.03
C GLY A 258 12.06 2.86 4.78
N ALA A 259 11.90 3.65 5.83
CA ALA A 259 11.92 5.11 5.74
C ALA A 259 13.25 5.66 5.20
N ALA A 260 14.38 5.09 5.63
CA ALA A 260 15.70 5.47 5.14
C ALA A 260 15.89 5.13 3.64
N ALA A 261 15.40 3.97 3.20
CA ALA A 261 15.42 3.59 1.79
C ALA A 261 14.58 4.57 0.94
N MET A 262 13.34 4.87 1.38
CA MET A 262 12.49 5.87 0.72
C MET A 262 13.18 7.23 0.64
N ALA A 263 13.68 7.76 1.76
CA ALA A 263 14.37 9.05 1.80
C ALA A 263 15.58 9.08 0.84
N SER A 264 16.33 7.99 0.74
CA SER A 264 17.48 7.88 -0.16
C SER A 264 17.09 8.00 -1.62
N LEU A 265 16.03 7.27 -2.04
CA LEU A 265 15.54 7.35 -3.42
C LEU A 265 14.94 8.73 -3.73
N ILE A 266 14.13 9.29 -2.82
CA ILE A 266 13.54 10.63 -2.96
C ILE A 266 14.63 11.70 -3.07
N TYR A 267 15.70 11.60 -2.27
CA TYR A 267 16.87 12.49 -2.39
C TYR A 267 17.49 12.43 -3.80
N LEU A 268 17.68 11.22 -4.37
CA LEU A 268 18.24 11.07 -5.71
C LEU A 268 17.33 11.69 -6.78
N ILE A 269 16.02 11.46 -6.68
CA ILE A 269 15.03 12.05 -7.59
C ILE A 269 15.04 13.59 -7.48
N ASP A 270 15.05 14.12 -6.26
CA ASP A 270 15.06 15.56 -6.04
C ASP A 270 16.35 16.21 -6.57
N LYS A 271 17.49 15.58 -6.31
CA LYS A 271 18.80 16.14 -6.66
C LYS A 271 19.08 16.11 -8.16
N TYR A 272 18.73 15.02 -8.85
CA TYR A 272 19.13 14.74 -10.23
C TYR A 272 17.98 14.79 -11.24
N GLY A 273 16.72 14.76 -10.80
CA GLY A 273 15.56 14.60 -11.68
C GLY A 273 15.45 13.18 -12.23
N ILE A 274 14.51 12.96 -13.15
CA ILE A 274 14.27 11.66 -13.81
C ILE A 274 14.30 11.75 -15.34
N LYS A 275 14.75 12.88 -15.88
CA LYS A 275 14.84 13.15 -17.33
C LYS A 275 16.27 13.29 -17.79
#